data_4b3f1abc7350c7e76c08d8e6d9347293
#
_entry.id   4b3f1abc7350c7e76c08d8e6d9347293
#
_cell.length_a   1.000
_cell.length_b   1.000
_cell.length_c   1.000
_cell.angle_alpha   90.00
_cell.angle_beta   90.00
_cell.angle_gamma   90.00
#
_symmetry.space_group_name_H-M   'P 1'
#
loop_
_entity.id
_entity.type
_entity.pdbx_description
1 polymer ?
#
loop_
_entity_poly.entity_id
_entity_poly.type
_entity_poly.pdbx_seq_one_letter_code
_entity_poly.pdbx_strand_id
1 'polypeptide(L)'
;NRSSDLATDDTRIRAALPTLRHVLDHGGKAILISHLGRPGGQPDPDLSLACVADHLGTLIEERVRFSSNTVGDTVGEVINGMSDGSVILLENTRFDAGEKSNDDAFANALADLADVYVNDAFGAAHRAHASTAGVAPFVDTAVMGRLMEKEIKALTRVRDHPEHPMVAILGGSKVSDKLGTIRALSKTADHLLVGGAMSYTFLQMLGHEVGASRIEADRLETAESLYEEAEDTLLL
;
A
#
# COMPACT_ATOMS: atom_id res chain seq x y z
N ASN A 1 27.88 -12.29 11.61
CA ASN A 1 26.91 -13.38 11.87
C ASN A 1 25.50 -12.85 11.71
N ARG A 2 25.01 -12.82 10.47
CA ARG A 2 23.66 -12.37 10.13
C ARG A 2 22.78 -13.58 9.75
N SER A 3 22.82 -14.61 10.54
CA SER A 3 21.95 -15.78 10.37
C SER A 3 20.57 -15.61 11.03
N SER A 4 20.20 -14.37 11.36
CA SER A 4 18.93 -14.01 11.99
C SER A 4 18.07 -13.09 11.15
N ASP A 5 18.32 -13.01 9.86
CA ASP A 5 17.57 -12.16 8.93
C ASP A 5 16.23 -12.80 8.53
N LEU A 6 15.63 -13.45 9.50
CA LEU A 6 14.21 -13.81 9.48
C LEU A 6 13.41 -12.51 9.50
N ALA A 7 12.47 -12.39 8.61
CA ALA A 7 11.50 -11.30 8.62
C ALA A 7 10.90 -11.22 10.04
N THR A 8 11.23 -10.17 10.78
CA THR A 8 10.73 -9.98 12.16
C THR A 8 9.22 -9.84 12.21
N ASP A 9 8.61 -9.47 11.07
CA ASP A 9 7.18 -9.41 10.84
C ASP A 9 6.88 -9.89 9.40
N ASP A 10 6.26 -11.05 9.29
CA ASP A 10 5.87 -11.67 8.02
C ASP A 10 4.40 -11.45 7.62
N THR A 11 3.69 -10.58 8.35
CA THR A 11 2.27 -10.31 8.14
C THR A 11 1.96 -9.96 6.69
N ARG A 12 2.79 -9.14 6.04
CA ARG A 12 2.60 -8.73 4.64
C ARG A 12 2.82 -9.89 3.67
N ILE A 13 3.79 -10.76 3.95
CA ILE A 13 4.06 -11.94 3.13
C ILE A 13 2.86 -12.89 3.23
N ARG A 14 2.39 -13.16 4.46
CA ARG A 14 1.21 -14.02 4.69
C ARG A 14 -0.06 -13.46 4.04
N ALA A 15 -0.23 -12.14 4.04
CA ALA A 15 -1.38 -11.49 3.43
C ALA A 15 -1.43 -11.67 1.89
N ALA A 16 -0.29 -11.84 1.23
CA ALA A 16 -0.20 -12.10 -0.21
C ALA A 16 -0.38 -13.58 -0.59
N LEU A 17 -0.26 -14.52 0.39
CA LEU A 17 -0.35 -15.96 0.11
C LEU A 17 -1.66 -16.39 -0.57
N PRO A 18 -2.85 -15.86 -0.23
CA PRO A 18 -4.09 -16.27 -0.90
C PRO A 18 -4.09 -16.00 -2.41
N THR A 19 -3.50 -14.90 -2.85
CA THR A 19 -3.34 -14.57 -4.27
C THR A 19 -2.30 -15.47 -4.91
N LEU A 20 -1.14 -15.64 -4.28
CA LEU A 20 -0.07 -16.49 -4.77
C LEU A 20 -0.54 -17.95 -4.94
N ARG A 21 -1.15 -18.54 -3.91
CA ARG A 21 -1.69 -19.89 -3.97
C ARG A 21 -2.72 -20.04 -5.09
N HIS A 22 -3.59 -19.06 -5.27
CA HIS A 22 -4.56 -19.10 -6.36
C HIS A 22 -3.88 -19.20 -7.73
N VAL A 23 -2.80 -18.44 -7.97
CA VAL A 23 -2.04 -18.54 -9.21
C VAL A 23 -1.40 -19.93 -9.38
N LEU A 24 -0.76 -20.43 -8.33
CA LEU A 24 -0.06 -21.72 -8.35
C LEU A 24 -1.01 -22.90 -8.52
N ASP A 25 -2.14 -22.92 -7.80
CA ASP A 25 -3.16 -23.98 -7.86
C ASP A 25 -3.79 -24.09 -9.26
N HIS A 26 -3.71 -23.04 -10.07
CA HIS A 26 -4.19 -23.04 -11.47
C HIS A 26 -3.04 -23.21 -12.48
N GLY A 27 -1.87 -23.64 -12.04
CA GLY A 27 -0.71 -23.91 -12.90
C GLY A 27 0.00 -22.65 -13.39
N GLY A 28 -0.31 -21.46 -12.87
CA GLY A 28 0.35 -20.24 -13.26
C GLY A 28 1.78 -20.14 -12.73
N LYS A 29 2.67 -19.51 -13.49
CA LYS A 29 4.00 -19.09 -13.03
C LYS A 29 3.88 -17.77 -12.30
N ALA A 30 4.37 -17.66 -11.06
CA ALA A 30 4.28 -16.45 -10.27
C ALA A 30 5.62 -15.69 -10.27
N ILE A 31 5.59 -14.47 -10.81
CA ILE A 31 6.72 -13.53 -10.77
C ILE A 31 6.36 -12.47 -9.73
N LEU A 32 7.08 -12.48 -8.61
CA LEU A 32 6.82 -11.57 -7.50
C LEU A 32 7.75 -10.37 -7.57
N ILE A 33 7.16 -9.19 -7.50
CA ILE A 33 7.87 -7.91 -7.38
C ILE A 33 7.48 -7.25 -6.06
N SER A 34 8.45 -6.68 -5.36
CA SER A 34 8.22 -6.00 -4.09
C SER A 34 9.30 -4.98 -3.80
N HIS A 35 9.16 -4.26 -2.69
CA HIS A 35 10.17 -3.33 -2.21
C HIS A 35 10.41 -3.45 -0.71
N LEU A 36 11.62 -3.10 -0.30
CA LEU A 36 12.03 -3.01 1.10
C LEU A 36 12.78 -1.69 1.33
N GLY A 37 12.44 -0.98 2.39
CA GLY A 37 13.14 0.23 2.80
C GLY A 37 13.09 1.40 1.81
N ARG A 38 14.12 2.23 1.83
CA ARG A 38 14.26 3.44 0.99
C ARG A 38 15.69 3.58 0.45
N PRO A 39 16.14 2.71 -0.45
CA PRO A 39 17.52 2.67 -0.94
C PRO A 39 17.89 3.86 -1.86
N GLY A 40 16.91 4.65 -2.31
CA GLY A 40 17.20 5.85 -3.11
C GLY A 40 17.53 5.59 -4.58
N GLY A 41 17.13 4.45 -5.16
CA GLY A 41 17.43 4.10 -6.54
C GLY A 41 18.82 3.48 -6.73
N GLN A 42 19.37 2.90 -5.65
CA GLN A 42 20.70 2.28 -5.65
C GLN A 42 20.61 0.91 -4.95
N PRO A 43 21.37 -0.10 -5.40
CA PRO A 43 21.49 -1.36 -4.67
C PRO A 43 22.05 -1.17 -3.26
N ASP A 44 21.38 -1.80 -2.29
CA ASP A 44 21.78 -1.84 -0.89
C ASP A 44 21.62 -3.27 -0.38
N PRO A 45 22.73 -3.99 -0.07
CA PRO A 45 22.66 -5.38 0.38
C PRO A 45 21.80 -5.60 1.63
N ASP A 46 21.66 -4.58 2.49
CA ASP A 46 20.84 -4.66 3.70
C ASP A 46 19.33 -4.58 3.38
N LEU A 47 18.97 -4.15 2.17
CA LEU A 47 17.61 -4.02 1.67
C LEU A 47 17.29 -5.01 0.53
N SER A 48 18.13 -6.02 0.32
CA SER A 48 17.87 -7.10 -0.63
C SER A 48 16.68 -7.96 -0.20
N LEU A 49 15.90 -8.42 -1.16
CA LEU A 49 14.77 -9.32 -0.94
C LEU A 49 15.16 -10.81 -0.90
N ALA A 50 16.46 -11.15 -0.94
CA ALA A 50 16.91 -12.54 -0.92
C ALA A 50 16.37 -13.31 0.31
N CYS A 51 16.45 -12.71 1.51
CA CYS A 51 15.93 -13.31 2.73
C CYS A 51 14.41 -13.50 2.72
N VAL A 52 13.69 -12.64 1.97
CA VAL A 52 12.24 -12.76 1.79
C VAL A 52 11.90 -13.97 0.91
N ALA A 53 12.70 -14.25 -0.13
CA ALA A 53 12.51 -15.42 -0.98
C ALA A 53 12.65 -16.72 -0.17
N ASP A 54 13.68 -16.82 0.68
CA ASP A 54 13.91 -17.98 1.54
C ASP A 54 12.74 -18.18 2.53
N HIS A 55 12.31 -17.10 3.18
CA HIS A 55 11.20 -17.16 4.13
C HIS A 55 9.87 -17.53 3.44
N LEU A 56 9.58 -16.92 2.28
CA LEU A 56 8.38 -17.26 1.50
C LEU A 56 8.38 -18.74 1.11
N GLY A 57 9.52 -19.30 0.72
CA GLY A 57 9.65 -20.72 0.42
C GLY A 57 9.21 -21.62 1.58
N THR A 58 9.51 -21.23 2.83
CA THR A 58 9.03 -22.00 4.01
C THR A 58 7.52 -21.89 4.22
N LEU A 59 6.88 -20.79 3.80
CA LEU A 59 5.44 -20.58 3.98
C LEU A 59 4.57 -21.28 2.92
N ILE A 60 5.10 -21.47 1.72
CA ILE A 60 4.39 -22.15 0.64
C ILE A 60 4.80 -23.60 0.48
N GLU A 61 5.84 -24.07 1.22
CA GLU A 61 6.41 -25.41 1.13
C GLU A 61 6.97 -25.73 -0.26
N GLU A 62 7.39 -24.69 -0.98
CA GLU A 62 7.90 -24.77 -2.34
C GLU A 62 9.20 -23.95 -2.48
N ARG A 63 10.03 -24.33 -3.45
CA ARG A 63 11.24 -23.55 -3.74
C ARG A 63 10.89 -22.26 -4.45
N VAL A 64 11.12 -21.11 -3.80
CA VAL A 64 11.10 -19.80 -4.43
C VAL A 64 12.47 -19.51 -5.05
N ARG A 65 12.49 -19.24 -6.36
CA ARG A 65 13.71 -18.74 -7.02
C ARG A 65 13.88 -17.27 -6.64
N PHE A 66 15.12 -16.82 -6.58
CA PHE A 66 15.45 -15.40 -6.39
C PHE A 66 16.27 -14.90 -7.58
N SER A 67 15.93 -13.71 -8.06
CA SER A 67 16.74 -12.98 -9.06
C SER A 67 17.33 -11.73 -8.41
N SER A 68 18.64 -11.53 -8.55
CA SER A 68 19.33 -10.32 -8.07
C SER A 68 19.07 -9.09 -8.97
N ASN A 69 18.25 -9.22 -10.00
CA ASN A 69 17.82 -8.14 -10.87
C ASN A 69 16.29 -8.06 -10.90
N THR A 70 15.76 -6.87 -11.21
CA THR A 70 14.32 -6.63 -11.36
C THR A 70 13.85 -6.79 -12.80
N VAL A 71 14.70 -6.46 -13.77
CA VAL A 71 14.41 -6.52 -15.22
C VAL A 71 15.67 -6.90 -15.99
N GLY A 72 15.54 -7.10 -17.31
CA GLY A 72 16.64 -7.37 -18.24
C GLY A 72 16.69 -8.81 -18.73
N ASP A 73 17.56 -9.08 -19.70
CA ASP A 73 17.62 -10.34 -20.46
C ASP A 73 17.79 -11.57 -19.54
N THR A 74 18.65 -11.46 -18.52
CA THR A 74 18.88 -12.56 -17.57
C THR A 74 17.64 -12.91 -16.75
N VAL A 75 16.80 -11.93 -16.43
CA VAL A 75 15.52 -12.17 -15.74
C VAL A 75 14.57 -12.87 -16.70
N GLY A 76 14.45 -12.39 -17.94
CA GLY A 76 13.65 -13.00 -18.97
C GLY A 76 14.04 -14.46 -19.25
N GLU A 77 15.33 -14.77 -19.35
CA GLU A 77 15.82 -16.14 -19.54
C GLU A 77 15.40 -17.07 -18.37
N VAL A 78 15.54 -16.59 -17.13
CA VAL A 78 15.13 -17.37 -15.94
C VAL A 78 13.63 -17.62 -15.94
N ILE A 79 12.82 -16.59 -16.26
CA ILE A 79 11.36 -16.70 -16.32
C ILE A 79 10.91 -17.66 -17.43
N ASN A 80 11.50 -17.57 -18.62
CA ASN A 80 11.22 -18.47 -19.74
C ASN A 80 11.53 -19.94 -19.41
N GLY A 81 12.56 -20.18 -18.58
CA GLY A 81 12.91 -21.51 -18.09
C GLY A 81 12.12 -21.99 -16.87
N MET A 82 11.10 -21.26 -16.42
CA MET A 82 10.25 -21.68 -15.29
C MET A 82 9.25 -22.75 -15.73
N SER A 83 8.99 -23.69 -14.83
CA SER A 83 7.89 -24.66 -14.96
C SER A 83 6.58 -24.06 -14.45
N ASP A 84 5.46 -24.58 -14.94
CA ASP A 84 4.14 -24.23 -14.40
C ASP A 84 4.09 -24.51 -12.89
N GLY A 85 3.37 -23.65 -12.16
CA GLY A 85 3.29 -23.71 -10.70
C GLY A 85 4.53 -23.25 -9.95
N SER A 86 5.55 -22.69 -10.61
CA SER A 86 6.76 -22.23 -9.95
C SER A 86 6.72 -20.73 -9.61
N VAL A 87 7.58 -20.32 -8.67
CA VAL A 87 7.66 -18.95 -8.13
C VAL A 87 9.06 -18.39 -8.27
N ILE A 88 9.15 -17.14 -8.70
CA ILE A 88 10.36 -16.32 -8.62
C ILE A 88 10.06 -15.01 -7.91
N LEU A 89 10.93 -14.60 -6.98
CA LEU A 89 10.95 -13.26 -6.42
C LEU A 89 12.10 -12.47 -7.07
N LEU A 90 11.78 -11.31 -7.62
CA LEU A 90 12.78 -10.40 -8.17
C LEU A 90 13.37 -9.52 -7.06
N GLU A 91 14.50 -8.89 -7.34
CA GLU A 91 15.14 -7.99 -6.40
C GLU A 91 14.27 -6.75 -6.11
N ASN A 92 14.62 -6.00 -5.10
CA ASN A 92 13.95 -4.80 -4.62
C ASN A 92 13.75 -3.78 -5.74
N THR A 93 12.49 -3.56 -6.15
CA THR A 93 12.16 -2.61 -7.24
C THR A 93 12.71 -1.21 -7.00
N ARG A 94 12.89 -0.82 -5.72
CA ARG A 94 13.44 0.49 -5.34
C ARG A 94 14.96 0.62 -5.51
N PHE A 95 15.64 -0.42 -5.95
CA PHE A 95 17.02 -0.32 -6.41
C PHE A 95 17.10 0.36 -7.78
N ASP A 96 15.99 0.38 -8.53
CA ASP A 96 15.87 1.17 -9.73
C ASP A 96 15.30 2.57 -9.42
N ALA A 97 15.94 3.61 -9.98
CA ALA A 97 15.49 4.99 -9.81
C ALA A 97 14.13 5.24 -10.48
N GLY A 98 13.84 4.49 -11.55
CA GLY A 98 12.59 4.54 -12.31
C GLY A 98 11.37 4.10 -11.50
N GLU A 99 11.54 3.27 -10.46
CA GLU A 99 10.42 2.82 -9.63
C GLU A 99 9.62 3.97 -9.03
N LYS A 100 10.29 4.88 -8.33
CA LYS A 100 9.64 5.98 -7.62
C LYS A 100 9.25 7.14 -8.52
N SER A 101 9.94 7.34 -9.63
CA SER A 101 9.61 8.36 -10.63
C SER A 101 8.46 7.94 -11.54
N ASN A 102 8.01 6.70 -11.43
CA ASN A 102 7.01 6.11 -12.33
C ASN A 102 7.49 6.15 -13.78
N ASP A 103 8.74 5.76 -14.01
CA ASP A 103 9.37 5.79 -15.31
C ASP A 103 8.76 4.75 -16.26
N ASP A 104 8.36 5.21 -17.45
CA ASP A 104 7.66 4.37 -18.42
C ASP A 104 8.55 3.25 -18.98
N ALA A 105 9.86 3.48 -19.13
CA ALA A 105 10.76 2.45 -19.64
C ALA A 105 10.92 1.31 -18.63
N PHE A 106 11.07 1.64 -17.35
CA PHE A 106 11.12 0.64 -16.28
C PHE A 106 9.77 -0.07 -16.10
N ALA A 107 8.66 0.65 -16.18
CA ALA A 107 7.31 0.08 -16.10
C ALA A 107 7.02 -0.90 -17.26
N ASN A 108 7.40 -0.54 -18.49
CA ASN A 108 7.28 -1.41 -19.65
C ASN A 108 8.16 -2.65 -19.51
N ALA A 109 9.40 -2.49 -19.05
CA ALA A 109 10.29 -3.64 -18.83
C ALA A 109 9.77 -4.62 -17.75
N LEU A 110 9.02 -4.12 -16.74
CA LEU A 110 8.31 -4.98 -15.78
C LEU A 110 7.12 -5.68 -16.44
N ALA A 111 6.37 -4.98 -17.30
CA ALA A 111 5.22 -5.53 -18.02
C ALA A 111 5.61 -6.67 -18.96
N ASP A 112 6.74 -6.54 -19.66
CA ASP A 112 7.26 -7.53 -20.59
C ASP A 112 7.60 -8.90 -19.93
N LEU A 113 7.62 -8.95 -18.59
CA LEU A 113 7.93 -10.18 -17.87
C LEU A 113 6.74 -11.15 -17.74
N ALA A 114 5.49 -10.69 -17.93
CA ALA A 114 4.31 -11.51 -17.66
C ALA A 114 3.11 -11.16 -18.53
N ASP A 115 2.23 -12.14 -18.77
CA ASP A 115 0.99 -11.98 -19.53
C ASP A 115 -0.10 -11.24 -18.76
N VAL A 116 -0.07 -11.33 -17.42
CA VAL A 116 -1.08 -10.75 -16.52
C VAL A 116 -0.39 -10.03 -15.37
N TYR A 117 -0.76 -8.80 -15.14
CA TYR A 117 -0.35 -8.05 -13.97
C TYR A 117 -1.40 -8.13 -12.85
N VAL A 118 -0.96 -8.50 -11.65
CA VAL A 118 -1.80 -8.56 -10.46
C VAL A 118 -1.31 -7.56 -9.42
N ASN A 119 -2.09 -6.52 -9.13
CA ASN A 119 -1.80 -5.63 -8.01
C ASN A 119 -2.41 -6.19 -6.73
N ASP A 120 -1.54 -6.63 -5.81
CA ASP A 120 -1.94 -7.11 -4.48
C ASP A 120 -1.27 -6.33 -3.34
N ALA A 121 -0.73 -5.15 -3.67
CA ALA A 121 0.00 -4.29 -2.75
C ALA A 121 -0.85 -3.09 -2.29
N PHE A 122 -1.93 -3.33 -1.54
CA PHE A 122 -2.85 -2.29 -1.07
C PHE A 122 -2.12 -1.14 -0.37
N GLY A 123 -1.18 -1.44 0.51
CA GLY A 123 -0.40 -0.42 1.24
C GLY A 123 0.47 0.50 0.36
N ALA A 124 0.74 0.12 -0.89
CA ALA A 124 1.47 0.92 -1.87
C ALA A 124 0.58 1.49 -2.99
N ALA A 125 -0.67 1.04 -3.10
CA ALA A 125 -1.58 1.39 -4.20
C ALA A 125 -1.91 2.89 -4.31
N HIS A 126 -1.74 3.64 -3.23
CA HIS A 126 -1.92 5.10 -3.21
C HIS A 126 -0.76 5.88 -3.84
N ARG A 127 0.28 5.21 -4.33
CA ARG A 127 1.48 5.81 -4.93
C ARG A 127 1.53 5.50 -6.42
N ALA A 128 1.78 6.51 -7.23
CA ALA A 128 2.09 6.34 -8.65
C ALA A 128 3.56 5.92 -8.79
N HIS A 129 3.85 4.63 -8.63
CA HIS A 129 5.16 4.03 -8.88
C HIS A 129 5.10 3.13 -10.12
N ALA A 130 6.24 2.86 -10.74
CA ALA A 130 6.30 2.03 -11.94
C ALA A 130 5.69 0.63 -11.70
N SER A 131 6.01 -0.01 -10.57
CA SER A 131 5.49 -1.34 -10.21
C SER A 131 4.03 -1.35 -9.74
N THR A 132 3.37 -0.21 -9.57
CA THR A 132 1.96 -0.13 -9.13
C THR A 132 1.05 0.49 -10.19
N ALA A 133 1.29 1.75 -10.56
CA ALA A 133 0.47 2.46 -11.54
C ALA A 133 1.05 2.38 -12.96
N GLY A 134 2.38 2.49 -13.08
CA GLY A 134 3.06 2.56 -14.36
C GLY A 134 2.93 1.30 -15.22
N VAL A 135 3.03 0.13 -14.60
CA VAL A 135 2.99 -1.17 -15.30
C VAL A 135 1.62 -1.47 -15.94
N ALA A 136 0.53 -1.03 -15.32
CA ALA A 136 -0.82 -1.40 -15.74
C ALA A 136 -1.18 -1.02 -17.19
N PRO A 137 -0.78 0.15 -17.74
CA PRO A 137 -1.04 0.49 -19.15
C PRO A 137 -0.28 -0.34 -20.17
N PHE A 138 0.79 -1.04 -19.78
CA PHE A 138 1.65 -1.80 -20.67
C PHE A 138 1.32 -3.29 -20.75
N VAL A 139 0.32 -3.76 -19.97
CA VAL A 139 -0.16 -5.15 -20.01
C VAL A 139 -1.58 -5.22 -20.58
N ASP A 140 -1.89 -6.31 -21.29
CA ASP A 140 -3.24 -6.53 -21.81
C ASP A 140 -4.25 -6.78 -20.70
N THR A 141 -3.82 -7.39 -19.61
CA THR A 141 -4.69 -7.74 -18.48
C THR A 141 -4.06 -7.29 -17.15
N ALA A 142 -4.70 -6.31 -16.52
CA ALA A 142 -4.35 -5.85 -15.17
C ALA A 142 -5.52 -6.09 -14.21
N VAL A 143 -5.27 -6.79 -13.11
CA VAL A 143 -6.30 -7.16 -12.14
C VAL A 143 -5.85 -6.87 -10.70
N MET A 144 -6.78 -6.84 -9.75
CA MET A 144 -6.45 -6.81 -8.34
C MET A 144 -6.30 -8.23 -7.78
N GLY A 145 -5.40 -8.39 -6.83
CA GLY A 145 -5.27 -9.61 -6.05
C GLY A 145 -6.28 -9.68 -4.89
N ARG A 146 -6.30 -10.81 -4.20
CA ARG A 146 -7.28 -11.10 -3.13
C ARG A 146 -7.10 -10.22 -1.89
N LEU A 147 -5.86 -9.79 -1.57
CA LEU A 147 -5.62 -8.83 -0.51
C LEU A 147 -6.21 -7.47 -0.87
N MET A 148 -5.92 -6.98 -2.08
CA MET A 148 -6.48 -5.74 -2.59
C MET A 148 -8.01 -5.77 -2.61
N GLU A 149 -8.60 -6.85 -3.09
CA GLU A 149 -10.05 -7.07 -3.09
C GLU A 149 -10.65 -7.00 -1.68
N LYS A 150 -10.04 -7.69 -0.71
CA LYS A 150 -10.48 -7.68 0.70
C LYS A 150 -10.48 -6.27 1.29
N GLU A 151 -9.39 -5.53 1.08
CA GLU A 151 -9.25 -4.16 1.59
C GLU A 151 -10.26 -3.20 0.94
N ILE A 152 -10.41 -3.28 -0.40
CA ILE A 152 -11.39 -2.46 -1.13
C ILE A 152 -12.82 -2.78 -0.66
N LYS A 153 -13.18 -4.06 -0.53
CA LYS A 153 -14.52 -4.46 -0.04
C LYS A 153 -14.78 -3.92 1.37
N ALA A 154 -13.80 -4.00 2.27
CA ALA A 154 -13.94 -3.49 3.64
C ALA A 154 -14.17 -1.97 3.65
N LEU A 155 -13.36 -1.21 2.92
CA LEU A 155 -13.48 0.24 2.84
C LEU A 155 -14.76 0.70 2.13
N THR A 156 -15.14 0.02 1.04
CA THR A 156 -16.39 0.31 0.30
C THR A 156 -17.61 0.07 1.19
N ARG A 157 -17.62 -1.02 1.99
CA ARG A 157 -18.70 -1.27 2.93
C ARG A 157 -18.84 -0.15 3.95
N VAL A 158 -17.73 0.31 4.54
CA VAL A 158 -17.75 1.41 5.52
C VAL A 158 -18.18 2.74 4.86
N ARG A 159 -17.78 2.99 3.61
CA ARG A 159 -18.10 4.23 2.90
C ARG A 159 -19.55 4.27 2.41
N ASP A 160 -20.03 3.19 1.80
CA ASP A 160 -21.28 3.18 1.02
C ASP A 160 -22.45 2.55 1.79
N HIS A 161 -22.16 1.59 2.68
CA HIS A 161 -23.17 0.82 3.42
C HIS A 161 -22.70 0.52 4.84
N PRO A 162 -22.44 1.55 5.68
CA PRO A 162 -22.01 1.33 7.05
C PRO A 162 -23.10 0.62 7.88
N GLU A 163 -22.67 -0.21 8.80
CA GLU A 163 -23.56 -0.71 9.86
C GLU A 163 -23.69 0.36 10.94
N HIS A 164 -24.91 0.65 11.38
CA HIS A 164 -25.20 1.64 12.42
C HIS A 164 -25.39 0.98 13.80
N PRO A 165 -24.94 1.62 14.90
CA PRO A 165 -24.27 2.93 14.93
C PRO A 165 -22.82 2.86 14.43
N MET A 166 -22.46 3.74 13.49
CA MET A 166 -21.11 3.92 12.98
C MET A 166 -20.39 5.04 13.72
N VAL A 167 -19.28 4.72 14.37
CA VAL A 167 -18.39 5.70 15.00
C VAL A 167 -17.09 5.77 14.21
N ALA A 168 -16.79 6.95 13.65
CA ALA A 168 -15.51 7.19 13.00
C ALA A 168 -14.57 7.95 13.94
N ILE A 169 -13.30 7.56 13.99
CA ILE A 169 -12.28 8.21 14.81
C ILE A 169 -11.18 8.72 13.89
N LEU A 170 -11.00 10.03 13.89
CA LEU A 170 -9.95 10.70 13.10
C LEU A 170 -8.91 11.31 14.02
N GLY A 171 -7.64 11.05 13.72
CA GLY A 171 -6.50 11.68 14.36
C GLY A 171 -5.53 12.25 13.32
N GLY A 172 -4.76 13.24 13.73
CA GLY A 172 -3.76 13.84 12.85
C GLY A 172 -3.19 15.14 13.41
N SER A 173 -2.28 15.74 12.65
CA SER A 173 -1.66 17.00 13.05
C SER A 173 -2.30 18.23 12.39
N LYS A 174 -3.00 18.03 11.26
CA LYS A 174 -3.55 19.11 10.44
C LYS A 174 -4.98 18.80 10.03
N VAL A 175 -5.87 19.79 10.21
CA VAL A 175 -7.24 19.77 9.68
C VAL A 175 -7.22 19.80 8.16
N SER A 176 -6.34 20.64 7.58
CA SER A 176 -6.21 20.83 6.13
C SER A 176 -5.98 19.53 5.36
N ASP A 177 -5.23 18.57 5.93
CA ASP A 177 -4.95 17.28 5.30
C ASP A 177 -6.15 16.31 5.31
N LYS A 178 -7.20 16.61 6.09
CA LYS A 178 -8.34 15.72 6.35
C LYS A 178 -9.71 16.29 5.99
N LEU A 179 -9.77 17.52 5.42
CA LEU A 179 -11.02 18.20 5.06
C LEU A 179 -12.01 17.31 4.31
N GLY A 180 -11.55 16.69 3.22
CA GLY A 180 -12.38 15.80 2.41
C GLY A 180 -12.87 14.56 3.17
N THR A 181 -12.02 14.03 4.05
CA THR A 181 -12.33 12.86 4.87
C THR A 181 -13.37 13.21 5.94
N ILE A 182 -13.23 14.35 6.61
CA ILE A 182 -14.19 14.84 7.62
C ILE A 182 -15.56 15.02 6.96
N ARG A 183 -15.64 15.75 5.84
CA ARG A 183 -16.89 15.97 5.10
C ARG A 183 -17.53 14.69 4.57
N ALA A 184 -16.72 13.70 4.18
CA ALA A 184 -17.27 12.44 3.69
C ALA A 184 -17.83 11.60 4.84
N LEU A 185 -17.12 11.51 5.96
CA LEU A 185 -17.52 10.71 7.10
C LEU A 185 -18.67 11.34 7.90
N SER A 186 -18.75 12.68 7.99
CA SER A 186 -19.88 13.33 8.68
C SER A 186 -21.25 13.07 8.03
N LYS A 187 -21.27 12.62 6.78
CA LYS A 187 -22.50 12.26 6.05
C LYS A 187 -22.95 10.82 6.33
N THR A 188 -22.06 9.97 6.82
CA THR A 188 -22.32 8.53 6.92
C THR A 188 -22.13 7.99 8.35
N ALA A 189 -21.32 8.65 9.19
CA ALA A 189 -21.10 8.27 10.57
C ALA A 189 -22.20 8.87 11.47
N ASP A 190 -22.61 8.11 12.50
CA ASP A 190 -23.46 8.63 13.56
C ASP A 190 -22.65 9.52 14.50
N HIS A 191 -21.38 9.19 14.72
CA HIS A 191 -20.45 10.01 15.50
C HIS A 191 -19.07 10.05 14.83
N LEU A 192 -18.49 11.24 14.78
CA LEU A 192 -17.15 11.51 14.24
C LEU A 192 -16.28 12.11 15.35
N LEU A 193 -15.46 11.29 15.97
CA LEU A 193 -14.52 11.72 17.01
C LEU A 193 -13.25 12.26 16.37
N VAL A 194 -12.92 13.50 16.66
CA VAL A 194 -11.72 14.17 16.15
C VAL A 194 -10.72 14.34 17.29
N GLY A 195 -9.60 13.64 17.21
CA GLY A 195 -8.52 13.67 18.19
C GLY A 195 -7.17 14.10 17.62
N GLY A 196 -6.13 14.02 18.45
CA GLY A 196 -4.78 14.42 18.09
C GLY A 196 -4.62 15.94 17.96
N ALA A 197 -3.51 16.39 17.36
CA ALA A 197 -3.22 17.83 17.30
C ALA A 197 -4.22 18.63 16.45
N MET A 198 -4.91 17.98 15.51
CA MET A 198 -5.94 18.64 14.71
C MET A 198 -7.15 19.09 15.52
N SER A 199 -7.50 18.41 16.64
CA SER A 199 -8.61 18.82 17.51
C SER A 199 -8.36 20.17 18.16
N TYR A 200 -7.11 20.56 18.40
CA TYR A 200 -6.79 21.87 18.97
C TYR A 200 -7.15 23.04 18.04
N THR A 201 -7.15 22.84 16.73
CA THR A 201 -7.62 23.88 15.80
C THR A 201 -9.12 24.11 15.95
N PHE A 202 -9.92 23.05 16.12
CA PHE A 202 -11.35 23.15 16.43
C PHE A 202 -11.61 23.76 17.82
N LEU A 203 -10.87 23.30 18.84
CA LEU A 203 -11.01 23.83 20.20
C LEU A 203 -10.67 25.33 20.26
N GLN A 204 -9.61 25.76 19.55
CA GLN A 204 -9.28 27.19 19.44
C GLN A 204 -10.39 28.00 18.74
N MET A 205 -10.96 27.47 17.66
CA MET A 205 -12.08 28.08 16.93
C MET A 205 -13.31 28.23 17.86
N LEU A 206 -13.57 27.23 18.73
CA LEU A 206 -14.63 27.29 19.73
C LEU A 206 -14.31 28.21 20.93
N GLY A 207 -13.15 28.89 20.92
CA GLY A 207 -12.77 29.85 21.96
C GLY A 207 -12.06 29.24 23.18
N HIS A 208 -11.68 27.96 23.13
CA HIS A 208 -10.91 27.33 24.20
C HIS A 208 -9.44 27.72 24.15
N GLU A 209 -8.83 27.90 25.32
CA GLU A 209 -7.39 28.07 25.45
C GLU A 209 -6.68 26.73 25.21
N VAL A 210 -5.78 26.69 24.21
CA VAL A 210 -5.03 25.48 23.81
C VAL A 210 -3.55 25.55 24.18
N GLY A 211 -3.12 26.61 24.89
CA GLY A 211 -1.77 26.82 25.36
C GLY A 211 -0.73 26.80 24.21
N ALA A 212 0.33 26.02 24.39
CA ALA A 212 1.38 25.84 23.37
C ALA A 212 1.09 24.72 22.37
N SER A 213 -0.16 24.24 22.29
CA SER A 213 -0.55 23.19 21.37
C SER A 213 -0.43 23.66 19.91
N ARG A 214 -0.09 22.72 19.02
CA ARG A 214 -0.01 23.01 17.61
C ARG A 214 -1.41 23.23 17.02
N ILE A 215 -1.61 24.35 16.37
CA ILE A 215 -2.84 24.73 15.67
C ILE A 215 -2.52 25.14 14.21
N GLU A 216 -3.54 25.14 13.36
CA GLU A 216 -3.51 25.77 12.03
C GLU A 216 -4.29 27.10 12.09
N ALA A 217 -3.62 28.17 12.53
CA ALA A 217 -4.25 29.48 12.73
C ALA A 217 -4.84 30.08 11.44
N ASP A 218 -4.29 29.74 10.29
CA ASP A 218 -4.76 30.13 8.97
C ASP A 218 -5.96 29.29 8.48
N ARG A 219 -6.44 28.35 9.28
CA ARG A 219 -7.54 27.42 8.97
C ARG A 219 -8.72 27.47 9.93
N LEU A 220 -8.77 28.47 10.79
CA LEU A 220 -9.88 28.58 11.78
C LEU A 220 -11.23 28.74 11.08
N GLU A 221 -11.35 29.59 10.05
CA GLU A 221 -12.59 29.73 9.27
C GLU A 221 -12.99 28.41 8.57
N THR A 222 -12.00 27.65 8.10
CA THR A 222 -12.24 26.34 7.48
C THR A 222 -12.73 25.32 8.53
N ALA A 223 -12.16 25.36 9.74
CA ALA A 223 -12.56 24.50 10.85
C ALA A 223 -13.98 24.86 11.32
N GLU A 224 -14.35 26.14 11.34
CA GLU A 224 -15.69 26.62 11.65
C GLU A 224 -16.72 26.07 10.65
N SER A 225 -16.49 26.27 9.36
CA SER A 225 -17.37 25.72 8.31
C SER A 225 -17.56 24.21 8.42
N LEU A 226 -16.47 23.47 8.70
CA LEU A 226 -16.54 22.02 8.89
C LEU A 226 -17.32 21.62 10.14
N TYR A 227 -17.14 22.36 11.22
CA TYR A 227 -17.84 22.12 12.48
C TYR A 227 -19.33 22.36 12.31
N GLU A 228 -19.73 23.47 11.67
CA GLU A 228 -21.12 23.76 11.36
C GLU A 228 -21.75 22.70 10.44
N GLU A 229 -21.02 22.25 9.39
CA GLU A 229 -21.48 21.20 8.49
C GLU A 229 -21.67 19.83 9.20
N ALA A 230 -21.00 19.59 10.29
CA ALA A 230 -20.94 18.30 11.00
C ALA A 230 -21.37 18.38 12.48
N GLU A 231 -22.01 19.48 12.90
CA GLU A 231 -22.32 19.79 14.32
C GLU A 231 -23.01 18.65 15.06
N ASP A 232 -23.95 17.98 14.40
CA ASP A 232 -24.70 16.88 15.01
C ASP A 232 -23.87 15.58 15.17
N THR A 233 -22.76 15.46 14.48
CA THR A 233 -21.97 14.22 14.41
C THR A 233 -20.56 14.37 14.97
N LEU A 234 -19.96 15.57 14.88
CA LEU A 234 -18.56 15.82 15.24
C LEU A 234 -18.40 16.03 16.76
N LEU A 235 -17.54 15.21 17.35
CA LEU A 235 -17.14 15.26 18.76
C LEU A 235 -15.63 15.48 18.88
N LEU A 236 -15.20 16.37 19.80
CA LEU A 236 -13.79 16.75 20.03
C LEU A 236 -13.27 16.14 21.32
#